data_aed07689a4f319160e6a82b72f00a271
#
_entry.id   aed07689a4f319160e6a82b72f00a271
#
_cell.length_a   1.000
_cell.length_b   1.000
_cell.length_c   1.000
_cell.angle_alpha   90.00
_cell.angle_beta   90.00
_cell.angle_gamma   90.00
#
_symmetry.space_group_name_H-M   'P 1'
#
loop_
_entity.id
_entity.type
_entity.pdbx_description
1 polymer ?
#
loop_
_entity_poly.entity_id
_entity_poly.type
_entity_poly.pdbx_seq_one_letter_code
_entity_poly.pdbx_strand_id
1 'polypeptide(L)'
;MDSAYEYLHSKFNPLIGKYMRGSHFEQRCDGAAAIIVCPTELAYKYTDHPIEILGIGHSNVEAGNPRNEMYATQNAYRQVKELTGLTGADMDIFLANDFYNQSEFLSAEMCEYLPKGEGWQYTKEGRIAYDGDRPINTNGGRCQYGHAAGAS
;
A
#
# COMPACT_ATOMS: atom_id res chain seq x y z
N MET A 1 16.69 22.76 9.71
CA MET A 1 16.92 21.30 9.73
C MET A 1 17.46 20.91 8.38
N ASP A 2 18.68 20.44 8.37
CA ASP A 2 19.41 20.27 7.12
C ASP A 2 19.48 18.82 6.66
N SER A 3 18.83 17.90 7.45
CA SER A 3 18.76 16.48 7.09
C SER A 3 17.48 15.81 7.56
N ALA A 4 17.10 14.72 6.88
CA ALA A 4 15.99 13.86 7.31
C ALA A 4 16.23 13.28 8.72
N TYR A 5 17.48 12.96 9.05
CA TYR A 5 17.85 12.47 10.37
C TYR A 5 17.53 13.49 11.48
N GLU A 6 17.89 14.75 11.28
CA GLU A 6 17.60 15.83 12.23
C GLU A 6 16.08 16.02 12.42
N TYR A 7 15.32 16.00 11.31
CA TYR A 7 13.86 16.05 11.38
C TYR A 7 13.29 14.87 12.15
N LEU A 8 13.71 13.65 11.83
CA LEU A 8 13.22 12.43 12.49
C LEU A 8 13.39 12.47 14.01
N HIS A 9 14.46 13.12 14.51
CA HIS A 9 14.76 13.20 15.95
C HIS A 9 14.39 14.53 16.60
N SER A 10 13.76 15.43 15.87
CA SER A 10 13.40 16.76 16.33
C SER A 10 12.12 16.76 17.18
N LYS A 11 11.90 17.87 17.91
CA LYS A 11 10.65 18.14 18.63
C LYS A 11 9.43 18.30 17.70
N PHE A 12 9.65 18.56 16.43
CA PHE A 12 8.57 18.67 15.42
C PHE A 12 8.08 17.32 14.92
N ASN A 13 8.79 16.24 15.27
CA ASN A 13 8.40 14.86 15.00
C ASN A 13 8.32 14.07 16.32
N PRO A 14 7.31 14.33 17.14
CA PRO A 14 7.21 13.75 18.48
C PRO A 14 7.03 12.24 18.43
N LEU A 15 7.51 11.58 19.49
CA LEU A 15 7.24 10.16 19.71
C LEU A 15 5.75 9.97 20.03
N ILE A 16 5.14 9.02 19.31
CA ILE A 16 3.77 8.57 19.55
C ILE A 16 3.86 7.13 20.08
N GLY A 17 3.63 6.96 21.38
CA GLY A 17 3.87 5.68 22.05
C GLY A 17 5.37 5.36 22.18
N LYS A 18 5.73 4.07 22.13
CA LYS A 18 7.08 3.61 22.42
C LYS A 18 8.04 3.68 21.23
N TYR A 19 7.55 3.46 20.01
CA TYR A 19 8.40 3.21 18.85
C TYR A 19 8.07 4.06 17.64
N MET A 20 6.91 4.70 17.60
CA MET A 20 6.44 5.44 16.44
C MET A 20 6.59 6.94 16.63
N ARG A 21 6.76 7.65 15.54
CA ARG A 21 6.80 9.12 15.50
C ARG A 21 5.68 9.65 14.60
N GLY A 22 5.40 10.95 14.71
CA GLY A 22 4.36 11.60 13.91
C GLY A 22 4.51 11.37 12.40
N SER A 23 5.75 11.39 11.90
CA SER A 23 6.05 11.14 10.47
C SER A 23 5.83 9.69 10.00
N HIS A 24 5.56 8.77 10.91
CA HIS A 24 5.24 7.38 10.54
C HIS A 24 3.76 7.17 10.21
N PHE A 25 2.96 8.22 10.30
CA PHE A 25 1.54 8.22 10.00
C PHE A 25 1.25 9.08 8.78
N GLU A 26 0.27 8.69 8.00
CA GLU A 26 -0.25 9.52 6.91
C GLU A 26 -0.74 10.87 7.43
N GLN A 27 -0.63 11.89 6.60
CA GLN A 27 -1.17 13.21 6.88
C GLN A 27 -2.48 13.39 6.09
N ARG A 28 -3.50 13.95 6.73
CA ARG A 28 -4.75 14.27 6.05
C ARG A 28 -4.54 15.41 5.07
N CYS A 29 -5.17 15.30 3.92
CA CYS A 29 -5.19 16.34 2.90
C CYS A 29 -6.53 16.37 2.18
N ASP A 30 -6.77 17.42 1.42
CA ASP A 30 -7.85 17.48 0.44
C ASP A 30 -7.35 16.91 -0.89
N GLY A 31 -8.23 16.20 -1.60
CA GLY A 31 -7.90 15.62 -2.88
C GLY A 31 -9.10 15.00 -3.57
N ALA A 32 -8.95 14.77 -4.86
CA ALA A 32 -9.94 14.08 -5.68
C ALA A 32 -9.22 13.22 -6.74
N ALA A 33 -9.81 12.08 -7.05
CA ALA A 33 -9.37 11.22 -8.13
C ALA A 33 -10.57 10.85 -9.01
N ALA A 34 -10.35 10.70 -10.30
CA ALA A 34 -11.35 10.25 -11.24
C ALA A 34 -10.74 9.18 -12.16
N ILE A 35 -11.46 8.08 -12.32
CA ILE A 35 -11.12 7.02 -13.27
C ILE A 35 -12.30 6.76 -14.19
N ILE A 36 -12.02 6.34 -15.43
CA ILE A 36 -13.03 5.90 -16.39
C ILE A 36 -12.88 4.40 -16.54
N VAL A 37 -13.96 3.68 -16.24
CA VAL A 37 -14.03 2.22 -16.40
C VAL A 37 -14.99 1.91 -17.55
N CYS A 38 -14.58 1.07 -18.46
CA CYS A 38 -15.38 0.65 -19.60
C CYS A 38 -15.04 -0.80 -20.00
N PRO A 39 -15.87 -1.47 -20.82
CA PRO A 39 -15.48 -2.74 -21.42
C PRO A 39 -14.15 -2.64 -22.18
N THR A 40 -13.35 -3.71 -22.14
CA THR A 40 -12.00 -3.73 -22.73
C THR A 40 -12.02 -3.36 -24.22
N GLU A 41 -13.01 -3.84 -24.97
CA GLU A 41 -13.15 -3.54 -26.39
C GLU A 41 -13.38 -2.05 -26.67
N LEU A 42 -14.01 -1.34 -25.72
CA LEU A 42 -14.23 0.09 -25.82
C LEU A 42 -12.97 0.89 -25.47
N ALA A 43 -12.15 0.37 -24.55
CA ALA A 43 -10.94 1.01 -24.10
C ALA A 43 -9.95 1.28 -25.25
N TYR A 44 -9.85 0.38 -26.21
CA TYR A 44 -9.01 0.53 -27.40
C TYR A 44 -9.39 1.69 -28.33
N LYS A 45 -10.58 2.30 -28.15
CA LYS A 45 -10.93 3.55 -28.84
C LYS A 45 -10.25 4.79 -28.24
N TYR A 46 -9.72 4.69 -27.04
CA TYR A 46 -9.16 5.80 -26.27
C TYR A 46 -7.66 5.67 -26.02
N THR A 47 -7.13 4.45 -26.06
CA THR A 47 -5.70 4.19 -25.83
C THR A 47 -5.27 2.89 -26.50
N ASP A 48 -4.03 2.86 -26.96
CA ASP A 48 -3.41 1.65 -27.51
C ASP A 48 -2.91 0.69 -26.38
N HIS A 49 -2.89 1.19 -25.15
CA HIS A 49 -2.41 0.45 -23.97
C HIS A 49 -3.45 0.52 -22.84
N PRO A 50 -4.61 -0.14 -22.97
CA PRO A 50 -5.60 -0.19 -21.90
C PRO A 50 -5.06 -0.95 -20.68
N ILE A 51 -5.44 -0.50 -19.48
CA ILE A 51 -5.15 -1.23 -18.25
C ILE A 51 -6.37 -2.06 -17.89
N GLU A 52 -6.18 -3.34 -17.75
CA GLU A 52 -7.25 -4.29 -17.47
C GLU A 52 -7.37 -4.58 -15.97
N ILE A 53 -8.61 -4.58 -15.46
CA ILE A 53 -8.89 -5.00 -14.08
C ILE A 53 -9.11 -6.52 -14.09
N LEU A 54 -8.11 -7.28 -13.65
CA LEU A 54 -8.15 -8.74 -13.66
C LEU A 54 -9.03 -9.32 -12.55
N GLY A 55 -9.13 -8.65 -11.41
CA GLY A 55 -9.96 -9.12 -10.29
C GLY A 55 -10.12 -8.08 -9.19
N ILE A 56 -11.20 -8.23 -8.44
CA ILE A 56 -11.52 -7.39 -7.29
C ILE A 56 -11.87 -8.31 -6.12
N GLY A 57 -11.35 -8.02 -4.95
CA GLY A 57 -11.71 -8.66 -3.70
C GLY A 57 -12.14 -7.64 -2.66
N HIS A 58 -13.13 -8.00 -1.86
CA HIS A 58 -13.63 -7.15 -0.79
C HIS A 58 -13.85 -7.96 0.49
N SER A 59 -13.46 -7.40 1.61
CA SER A 59 -13.71 -8.00 2.92
C SER A 59 -13.91 -6.93 3.98
N ASN A 60 -14.91 -7.14 4.82
CA ASN A 60 -15.10 -6.39 6.05
C ASN A 60 -14.68 -7.22 7.24
N VAL A 61 -14.27 -6.56 8.31
CA VAL A 61 -13.97 -7.18 9.59
C VAL A 61 -14.73 -6.47 10.70
N GLU A 62 -14.92 -7.19 11.79
CA GLU A 62 -15.58 -6.66 12.98
C GLU A 62 -14.78 -5.49 13.57
N ALA A 63 -15.46 -4.38 13.85
CA ALA A 63 -14.83 -3.21 14.42
C ALA A 63 -14.27 -3.49 15.83
N GLY A 64 -13.14 -2.88 16.16
CA GLY A 64 -12.55 -2.93 17.50
C GLY A 64 -11.53 -4.04 17.73
N ASN A 65 -11.28 -4.91 16.76
CA ASN A 65 -10.17 -5.86 16.86
C ASN A 65 -8.99 -5.40 15.99
N PRO A 66 -7.88 -4.91 16.56
CA PRO A 66 -6.75 -4.38 15.80
C PRO A 66 -6.04 -5.41 14.91
N ARG A 67 -6.27 -6.70 15.11
CA ARG A 67 -5.76 -7.76 14.22
C ARG A 67 -6.60 -7.96 12.97
N ASN A 68 -7.81 -7.39 12.94
CA ASN A 68 -8.78 -7.64 11.88
C ASN A 68 -8.44 -6.95 10.55
N GLU A 69 -7.72 -5.83 10.56
CA GLU A 69 -7.35 -5.12 9.33
C GLU A 69 -6.50 -5.98 8.40
N MET A 70 -5.52 -6.67 8.93
CA MET A 70 -4.69 -7.59 8.14
C MET A 70 -5.48 -8.81 7.65
N TYR A 71 -6.44 -9.30 8.45
CA TYR A 71 -7.34 -10.38 8.01
C TYR A 71 -8.29 -9.93 6.90
N ALA A 72 -8.77 -8.69 6.92
CA ALA A 72 -9.58 -8.15 5.82
C ALA A 72 -8.77 -8.14 4.52
N THR A 73 -7.56 -7.62 4.56
CA THR A 73 -6.64 -7.61 3.41
C THR A 73 -6.39 -9.03 2.89
N GLN A 74 -6.09 -9.97 3.78
CA GLN A 74 -5.86 -11.36 3.40
C GLN A 74 -7.11 -12.02 2.80
N ASN A 75 -8.29 -11.74 3.35
CA ASN A 75 -9.55 -12.30 2.81
C ASN A 75 -9.90 -11.71 1.44
N ALA A 76 -9.71 -10.41 1.24
CA ALA A 76 -9.89 -9.77 -0.05
C ALA A 76 -8.90 -10.32 -1.09
N TYR A 77 -7.63 -10.43 -0.73
CA TYR A 77 -6.60 -11.03 -1.58
C TYR A 77 -6.95 -12.47 -2.00
N ARG A 78 -7.41 -13.31 -1.06
CA ARG A 78 -7.79 -14.69 -1.38
C ARG A 78 -8.87 -14.77 -2.46
N GLN A 79 -9.86 -13.87 -2.44
CA GLN A 79 -10.88 -13.79 -3.48
C GLN A 79 -10.28 -13.47 -4.85
N VAL A 80 -9.35 -12.52 -4.91
CA VAL A 80 -8.64 -12.18 -6.16
C VAL A 80 -7.81 -13.36 -6.65
N LYS A 81 -7.08 -14.02 -5.77
CA LYS A 81 -6.29 -15.22 -6.09
C LYS A 81 -7.15 -16.36 -6.63
N GLU A 82 -8.30 -16.63 -6.00
CA GLU A 82 -9.27 -17.64 -6.45
C GLU A 82 -9.85 -17.29 -7.82
N LEU A 83 -10.13 -16.01 -8.07
CA LEU A 83 -10.71 -15.53 -9.32
C LEU A 83 -9.71 -15.56 -10.48
N THR A 84 -8.48 -15.14 -10.25
CA THR A 84 -7.49 -14.89 -11.30
C THR A 84 -6.46 -16.01 -11.46
N GLY A 85 -6.25 -16.80 -10.42
CA GLY A 85 -5.15 -17.75 -10.33
C GLY A 85 -3.77 -17.13 -10.09
N LEU A 86 -3.70 -15.79 -10.01
CA LEU A 86 -2.46 -15.05 -9.78
C LEU A 86 -2.18 -14.87 -8.29
N THR A 87 -0.91 -14.78 -7.94
CA THR A 87 -0.44 -14.50 -6.58
C THR A 87 0.26 -13.16 -6.51
N GLY A 88 0.48 -12.63 -5.30
CA GLY A 88 1.29 -11.43 -5.13
C GLY A 88 2.72 -11.59 -5.63
N ALA A 89 3.25 -12.82 -5.67
CA ALA A 89 4.58 -13.10 -6.23
C ALA A 89 4.66 -12.85 -7.75
N ASP A 90 3.54 -12.93 -8.45
CA ASP A 90 3.44 -12.69 -9.90
C ASP A 90 3.36 -11.20 -10.25
N MET A 91 3.25 -10.32 -9.25
CA MET A 91 3.11 -8.87 -9.44
C MET A 91 4.47 -8.18 -9.44
N ASP A 92 4.63 -7.20 -10.32
CA ASP A 92 5.85 -6.38 -10.42
C ASP A 92 5.87 -5.25 -9.38
N ILE A 93 4.72 -4.69 -9.05
CA ILE A 93 4.56 -3.55 -8.14
C ILE A 93 3.41 -3.81 -7.18
N PHE A 94 3.58 -3.42 -5.92
CA PHE A 94 2.53 -3.45 -4.92
C PHE A 94 2.19 -2.04 -4.43
N LEU A 95 0.93 -1.65 -4.47
CA LEU A 95 0.45 -0.40 -3.91
C LEU A 95 -0.35 -0.68 -2.65
N ALA A 96 0.24 -0.37 -1.51
CA ALA A 96 -0.33 -0.61 -0.20
C ALA A 96 -0.98 0.64 0.39
N ASN A 97 -1.96 0.43 1.26
CA ASN A 97 -2.41 1.47 2.16
C ASN A 97 -1.40 1.59 3.32
N ASP A 98 -0.61 2.65 3.28
CA ASP A 98 0.47 2.93 4.23
C ASP A 98 0.07 4.00 5.26
N PHE A 99 -1.14 3.92 5.82
CA PHE A 99 -1.60 4.87 6.84
C PHE A 99 -0.67 4.95 8.08
N TYR A 100 0.14 3.94 8.29
CA TYR A 100 1.39 3.98 9.06
C TYR A 100 2.42 3.04 8.41
N ASN A 101 3.70 3.34 8.55
CA ASN A 101 4.78 2.69 7.81
C ASN A 101 4.75 1.17 7.82
N GLN A 102 4.37 0.53 8.96
CA GLN A 102 4.34 -0.92 9.05
C GLN A 102 3.22 -1.56 8.24
N SER A 103 2.12 -0.85 7.97
CA SER A 103 1.00 -1.40 7.21
C SER A 103 1.38 -1.72 5.77
N GLU A 104 2.37 -1.01 5.23
CA GLU A 104 2.90 -1.21 3.89
C GLU A 104 3.41 -2.64 3.68
N PHE A 105 4.45 -3.04 4.41
CA PHE A 105 5.03 -4.36 4.23
C PHE A 105 4.16 -5.48 4.84
N LEU A 106 3.38 -5.21 5.90
CA LEU A 106 2.45 -6.19 6.44
C LEU A 106 1.35 -6.56 5.44
N SER A 107 0.80 -5.58 4.72
CA SER A 107 -0.17 -5.82 3.65
C SER A 107 0.45 -6.63 2.52
N ALA A 108 1.69 -6.33 2.16
CA ALA A 108 2.43 -7.05 1.13
C ALA A 108 2.67 -8.53 1.51
N GLU A 109 2.96 -8.80 2.78
CA GLU A 109 3.04 -10.17 3.29
C GLU A 109 1.69 -10.90 3.25
N MET A 110 0.59 -10.21 3.62
CA MET A 110 -0.76 -10.78 3.57
C MET A 110 -1.24 -11.10 2.16
N CYS A 111 -0.72 -10.39 1.16
CA CYS A 111 -1.00 -10.60 -0.25
C CYS A 111 0.03 -11.50 -0.95
N GLU A 112 0.89 -12.18 -0.23
CA GLU A 112 1.95 -13.03 -0.78
C GLU A 112 2.89 -12.31 -1.77
N TYR A 113 2.94 -10.97 -1.71
CA TYR A 113 3.90 -10.16 -2.46
C TYR A 113 5.29 -10.23 -1.85
N LEU A 114 5.36 -10.25 -0.51
CA LEU A 114 6.57 -10.55 0.25
C LEU A 114 6.41 -11.85 1.03
N PRO A 115 7.50 -12.56 1.30
CA PRO A 115 7.46 -13.72 2.20
C PRO A 115 7.01 -13.31 3.60
N LYS A 116 6.19 -14.15 4.21
CA LYS A 116 5.61 -13.88 5.53
C LYS A 116 6.68 -13.76 6.61
N GLY A 117 6.67 -12.63 7.32
CA GLY A 117 7.60 -12.32 8.41
C GLY A 117 8.92 -11.72 7.94
N GLU A 118 9.13 -11.50 6.65
CA GLU A 118 10.36 -10.96 6.08
C GLU A 118 10.26 -9.49 5.63
N GLY A 119 9.08 -8.89 5.65
CA GLY A 119 8.85 -7.54 5.14
C GLY A 119 9.76 -6.49 5.77
N TRP A 120 10.04 -6.60 7.08
CA TRP A 120 10.98 -5.71 7.76
C TRP A 120 12.41 -5.85 7.23
N GLN A 121 12.83 -7.06 6.82
CA GLN A 121 14.15 -7.31 6.25
C GLN A 121 14.24 -6.72 4.84
N TYR A 122 13.23 -6.95 4.00
CA TYR A 122 13.14 -6.34 2.67
C TYR A 122 13.20 -4.82 2.72
N THR A 123 12.52 -4.22 3.72
CA THR A 123 12.59 -2.78 3.98
C THR A 123 13.99 -2.33 4.36
N LYS A 124 14.63 -3.04 5.30
CA LYS A 124 15.99 -2.72 5.77
C LYS A 124 17.05 -2.82 4.67
N GLU A 125 16.88 -3.78 3.78
CA GLU A 125 17.78 -4.02 2.64
C GLU A 125 17.50 -3.08 1.44
N GLY A 126 16.46 -2.24 1.51
CA GLY A 126 16.07 -1.34 0.43
C GLY A 126 15.38 -2.05 -0.74
N ARG A 127 15.00 -3.30 -0.62
CA ARG A 127 14.41 -4.11 -1.68
C ARG A 127 13.00 -3.68 -2.08
N ILE A 128 12.29 -3.01 -1.17
CA ILE A 128 10.96 -2.42 -1.44
C ILE A 128 11.04 -1.00 -2.00
N ALA A 129 12.22 -0.43 -2.12
CA ALA A 129 12.42 0.90 -2.69
C ALA A 129 12.03 0.96 -4.17
N TYR A 130 11.89 2.16 -4.71
CA TYR A 130 11.47 2.41 -6.10
C TYR A 130 12.30 1.62 -7.13
N ASP A 131 13.58 1.45 -6.89
CA ASP A 131 14.55 0.72 -7.73
C ASP A 131 14.92 -0.67 -7.18
N GLY A 132 14.21 -1.12 -6.15
CA GLY A 132 14.39 -2.45 -5.57
C GLY A 132 13.79 -3.57 -6.42
N ASP A 133 14.03 -4.80 -6.02
CA ASP A 133 13.51 -5.99 -6.72
C ASP A 133 12.05 -6.33 -6.37
N ARG A 134 11.51 -5.72 -5.31
CA ARG A 134 10.09 -5.87 -4.88
C ARG A 134 9.50 -4.52 -4.49
N PRO A 135 9.34 -3.59 -5.45
CA PRO A 135 8.97 -2.21 -5.17
C PRO A 135 7.55 -2.09 -4.62
N ILE A 136 7.40 -1.30 -3.55
CA ILE A 136 6.11 -0.98 -2.94
C ILE A 136 5.92 0.53 -2.99
N ASN A 137 4.68 0.98 -3.24
CA ASN A 137 4.30 2.39 -3.24
C ASN A 137 5.23 3.28 -4.06
N THR A 138 5.52 2.90 -5.30
CA THR A 138 6.41 3.64 -6.21
C THR A 138 5.97 5.08 -6.49
N ASN A 139 4.72 5.41 -6.17
CA ASN A 139 4.16 6.76 -6.24
C ASN A 139 4.40 7.59 -4.96
N GLY A 140 5.04 7.03 -3.94
CA GLY A 140 5.31 7.66 -2.65
C GLY A 140 4.32 7.32 -1.54
N GLY A 141 3.20 6.65 -1.85
CA GLY A 141 2.18 6.26 -0.88
C GLY A 141 1.48 7.44 -0.18
N ARG A 142 0.55 7.14 0.68
CA ARG A 142 -0.21 8.14 1.47
C ARG A 142 0.64 8.90 2.47
N CYS A 143 1.70 8.29 2.96
CA CYS A 143 2.65 8.98 3.84
C CYS A 143 3.35 10.15 3.15
N GLN A 144 3.42 10.17 1.83
CA GLN A 144 4.07 11.23 1.05
C GLN A 144 3.07 12.21 0.44
N TYR A 145 2.04 11.74 -0.26
CA TYR A 145 1.07 12.64 -0.92
C TYR A 145 -0.15 12.95 -0.07
N GLY A 146 -0.29 12.34 1.10
CA GLY A 146 -1.38 12.57 2.02
C GLY A 146 -2.60 11.68 1.81
N HIS A 147 -3.52 11.73 2.77
CA HIS A 147 -4.74 10.93 2.78
C HIS A 147 -5.97 11.78 2.49
N ALA A 148 -6.48 11.68 1.30
CA ALA A 148 -7.72 12.32 0.84
C ALA A 148 -8.93 11.36 0.91
N ALA A 149 -9.00 10.52 1.93
CA ALA A 149 -10.03 9.49 2.12
C ALA A 149 -10.19 8.58 0.88
N GLY A 150 -11.38 8.49 0.30
CA GLY A 150 -11.63 7.63 -0.86
C GLY A 150 -10.96 8.04 -2.17
N ALA A 151 -10.26 9.18 -2.22
CA ALA A 151 -9.53 9.65 -3.40
C ALA A 151 -8.04 9.28 -3.41
N SER A 152 -7.55 8.61 -2.36
CA SER A 152 -6.14 8.23 -2.22
C SER A 152 -5.96 6.72 -2.31
#